data_3c800aecefc77f48575415bdab6ea631
#
_entry.id   3c800aecefc77f48575415bdab6ea631
#
_cell.length_a   1.000
_cell.length_b   1.000
_cell.length_c   1.000
_cell.angle_alpha   90.00
_cell.angle_beta   90.00
_cell.angle_gamma   90.00
#
_symmetry.space_group_name_H-M   'P 1'
#
loop_
_entity.id
_entity.type
_entity.pdbx_description
1 polymer ?
#
loop_
_entity_poly.entity_id
_entity_poly.type
_entity_poly.pdbx_seq_one_letter_code
_entity_poly.pdbx_strand_id
1 'polypeptide(L)'
;MLFERVLSACIKSVSLAVAALVLALGCGQAVTASAGEMTVSAAASLTNAFAELKTAFEKSHQGLTVHTNFAASNPLLKQMQEGAPVDVFASADQETMDKAQKAQLIKPESRKNFVSNTVVLIVPAQGKKFGSLAELKKAQRIAVGSPESVPVGRYTRDALKSA
;
A
#
# COMPACT_ATOMS: atom_id res chain seq x y z
N MET A 1 -60.73 3.13 -51.04
CA MET A 1 -60.99 2.93 -49.59
C MET A 1 -60.26 1.74 -48.98
N LEU A 2 -59.92 0.65 -49.68
CA LEU A 2 -59.24 -0.50 -49.11
C LEU A 2 -57.72 -0.24 -48.99
N PHE A 3 -57.12 0.49 -49.93
CA PHE A 3 -55.66 0.77 -49.98
C PHE A 3 -55.18 1.67 -48.84
N GLU A 4 -55.96 2.67 -48.45
CA GLU A 4 -55.67 3.57 -47.33
C GLU A 4 -55.64 2.87 -45.99
N ARG A 5 -56.50 1.89 -45.77
CA ARG A 5 -56.57 1.15 -44.52
C ARG A 5 -55.38 0.19 -44.33
N VAL A 6 -54.90 -0.42 -45.43
CA VAL A 6 -53.74 -1.33 -45.38
C VAL A 6 -52.44 -0.55 -45.13
N LEU A 7 -52.29 0.61 -45.76
CA LEU A 7 -51.11 1.47 -45.59
C LEU A 7 -51.02 2.02 -44.15
N SER A 8 -52.15 2.44 -43.57
CA SER A 8 -52.21 2.94 -42.19
C SER A 8 -51.89 1.86 -41.14
N ALA A 9 -52.31 0.62 -41.39
CA ALA A 9 -52.01 -0.52 -40.50
C ALA A 9 -50.53 -0.90 -40.55
N CYS A 10 -49.90 -0.87 -41.74
CA CYS A 10 -48.49 -1.17 -41.91
C CYS A 10 -47.57 -0.13 -41.24
N ILE A 11 -47.89 1.15 -41.33
CA ILE A 11 -47.13 2.23 -40.69
C ILE A 11 -47.22 2.17 -39.18
N LYS A 12 -48.38 1.82 -38.62
CA LYS A 12 -48.53 1.66 -37.15
C LYS A 12 -47.76 0.47 -36.59
N SER A 13 -47.69 -0.65 -37.31
CA SER A 13 -46.95 -1.83 -36.88
C SER A 13 -45.43 -1.62 -36.95
N VAL A 14 -44.91 -0.90 -37.94
CA VAL A 14 -43.48 -0.55 -38.04
C VAL A 14 -43.09 0.45 -36.94
N SER A 15 -43.92 1.43 -36.62
CA SER A 15 -43.65 2.38 -35.54
C SER A 15 -43.61 1.73 -34.17
N LEU A 16 -44.46 0.72 -33.91
CA LEU A 16 -44.45 0.00 -32.64
C LEU A 16 -43.20 -0.90 -32.51
N ALA A 17 -42.77 -1.50 -33.60
CA ALA A 17 -41.55 -2.36 -33.61
C ALA A 17 -40.25 -1.56 -33.39
N VAL A 18 -40.15 -0.34 -33.97
CA VAL A 18 -39.03 0.57 -33.79
C VAL A 18 -38.97 1.09 -32.34
N ALA A 19 -40.13 1.45 -31.76
CA ALA A 19 -40.20 1.89 -30.37
C ALA A 19 -39.79 0.79 -29.37
N ALA A 20 -40.17 -0.47 -29.62
CA ALA A 20 -39.72 -1.60 -28.78
C ALA A 20 -38.24 -1.91 -28.92
N LEU A 21 -37.65 -1.72 -30.09
CA LEU A 21 -36.20 -1.94 -30.31
C LEU A 21 -35.36 -0.85 -29.64
N VAL A 22 -35.80 0.40 -29.58
CA VAL A 22 -35.09 1.50 -28.91
C VAL A 22 -35.14 1.33 -27.38
N LEU A 23 -36.22 0.77 -26.80
CA LEU A 23 -36.29 0.47 -25.36
C LEU A 23 -35.40 -0.71 -24.97
N ALA A 24 -35.17 -1.67 -25.88
CA ALA A 24 -34.30 -2.86 -25.58
C ALA A 24 -32.81 -2.49 -25.63
N LEU A 25 -32.39 -1.46 -26.38
CA LEU A 25 -30.99 -0.99 -26.41
C LEU A 25 -30.63 -0.03 -25.25
N GLY A 26 -31.64 0.44 -24.49
CA GLY A 26 -31.45 1.29 -23.32
C GLY A 26 -31.18 0.53 -22.00
N CYS A 27 -31.12 -0.79 -22.03
CA CYS A 27 -30.83 -1.60 -20.85
C CYS A 27 -29.35 -1.51 -20.49
N GLY A 28 -29.07 -0.56 -19.58
CA GLY A 28 -27.90 -0.37 -18.75
C GLY A 28 -26.68 -1.24 -19.06
N GLN A 29 -25.69 -0.66 -19.69
CA GLN A 29 -24.34 -1.09 -19.40
C GLN A 29 -24.13 -0.78 -17.91
N ALA A 30 -24.35 -1.77 -17.06
CA ALA A 30 -23.77 -1.75 -15.72
C ALA A 30 -22.27 -1.57 -15.94
N VAL A 31 -21.76 -0.36 -15.73
CA VAL A 31 -20.34 -0.11 -15.61
C VAL A 31 -19.92 -0.96 -14.41
N THR A 32 -19.44 -2.17 -14.66
CA THR A 32 -18.76 -2.94 -13.65
C THR A 32 -17.57 -2.08 -13.23
N ALA A 33 -17.70 -1.44 -12.07
CA ALA A 33 -16.56 -0.79 -11.45
C ALA A 33 -15.48 -1.86 -11.38
N SER A 34 -14.44 -1.71 -12.18
CA SER A 34 -13.28 -2.60 -12.13
C SER A 34 -12.77 -2.50 -10.69
N ALA A 35 -12.85 -3.60 -9.97
CA ALA A 35 -12.26 -3.67 -8.64
C ALA A 35 -10.77 -3.38 -8.81
N GLY A 36 -10.31 -2.24 -8.30
CA GLY A 36 -8.90 -1.87 -8.32
C GLY A 36 -8.17 -2.67 -7.26
N GLU A 37 -6.96 -3.12 -7.55
CA GLU A 37 -6.06 -3.73 -6.57
C GLU A 37 -4.85 -2.81 -6.37
N MET A 38 -4.38 -2.70 -5.15
CA MET A 38 -3.19 -1.93 -4.79
C MET A 38 -2.31 -2.75 -3.86
N THR A 39 -1.05 -2.90 -4.20
CA THR A 39 -0.05 -3.60 -3.38
C THR A 39 0.81 -2.62 -2.62
N VAL A 40 0.81 -2.73 -1.30
CA VAL A 40 1.60 -1.90 -0.38
C VAL A 40 2.65 -2.76 0.30
N SER A 41 3.92 -2.49 0.03
CA SER A 41 5.06 -3.07 0.75
C SER A 41 5.55 -2.10 1.81
N ALA A 42 5.40 -2.46 3.09
CA ALA A 42 5.71 -1.57 4.20
C ALA A 42 6.64 -2.24 5.23
N ALA A 43 7.49 -1.43 5.84
CA ALA A 43 8.37 -1.90 6.91
C ALA A 43 7.58 -2.53 8.06
N ALA A 44 8.07 -3.61 8.65
CA ALA A 44 7.40 -4.37 9.71
C ALA A 44 6.99 -3.52 10.92
N SER A 45 7.72 -2.43 11.21
CA SER A 45 7.35 -1.47 12.26
C SER A 45 6.04 -0.72 12.00
N LEU A 46 5.56 -0.72 10.75
CA LEU A 46 4.34 -0.03 10.31
C LEU A 46 3.11 -0.96 10.28
N THR A 47 3.27 -2.26 10.62
CA THR A 47 2.21 -3.27 10.45
C THR A 47 0.87 -2.86 11.04
N ASN A 48 0.83 -2.45 12.32
CA ASN A 48 -0.43 -2.12 13.00
C ASN A 48 -1.07 -0.87 12.38
N ALA A 49 -0.29 0.20 12.18
CA ALA A 49 -0.78 1.44 11.61
C ALA A 49 -1.31 1.25 10.17
N PHE A 50 -0.60 0.46 9.36
CA PHE A 50 -1.03 0.21 7.97
C PHE A 50 -2.21 -0.74 7.87
N ALA A 51 -2.41 -1.64 8.84
CA ALA A 51 -3.62 -2.46 8.90
C ALA A 51 -4.88 -1.60 9.16
N GLU A 52 -4.78 -0.62 10.05
CA GLU A 52 -5.86 0.34 10.31
C GLU A 52 -6.09 1.26 9.10
N LEU A 53 -5.01 1.79 8.49
CA LEU A 53 -5.06 2.62 7.30
C LEU A 53 -5.70 1.88 6.12
N LYS A 54 -5.33 0.61 5.88
CA LYS A 54 -5.95 -0.25 4.87
C LYS A 54 -7.47 -0.28 5.06
N THR A 55 -7.94 -0.61 6.26
CA THR A 55 -9.37 -0.71 6.57
C THR A 55 -10.10 0.61 6.30
N ALA A 56 -9.52 1.73 6.73
CA ALA A 56 -10.10 3.06 6.52
C ALA A 56 -10.10 3.45 5.04
N PHE A 57 -9.04 3.12 4.32
CA PHE A 57 -8.88 3.45 2.90
C PHE A 57 -9.86 2.65 2.02
N GLU A 58 -9.96 1.33 2.21
CA GLU A 58 -10.91 0.48 1.49
C GLU A 58 -12.36 0.90 1.74
N LYS A 59 -12.68 1.31 2.97
CA LYS A 59 -14.02 1.83 3.31
C LYS A 59 -14.36 3.13 2.54
N SER A 60 -13.38 4.01 2.33
CA SER A 60 -13.58 5.28 1.62
C SER A 60 -13.45 5.16 0.10
N HIS A 61 -12.87 4.06 -0.40
CA HIS A 61 -12.65 3.79 -1.83
C HIS A 61 -13.28 2.45 -2.19
N GLN A 62 -14.62 2.45 -2.28
CA GLN A 62 -15.39 1.23 -2.60
C GLN A 62 -14.94 0.63 -3.94
N GLY A 63 -14.74 -0.69 -3.96
CA GLY A 63 -14.25 -1.42 -5.13
C GLY A 63 -12.73 -1.45 -5.26
N LEU A 64 -11.97 -0.91 -4.28
CA LEU A 64 -10.52 -1.04 -4.22
C LEU A 64 -10.11 -2.01 -3.11
N THR A 65 -9.23 -2.95 -3.43
CA THR A 65 -8.64 -3.90 -2.47
C THR A 65 -7.16 -3.57 -2.26
N VAL A 66 -6.73 -3.46 -1.02
CA VAL A 66 -5.33 -3.22 -0.67
C VAL A 66 -4.67 -4.51 -0.18
N HIS A 67 -3.64 -4.96 -0.88
CA HIS A 67 -2.78 -6.06 -0.46
C HIS A 67 -1.57 -5.51 0.28
N THR A 68 -1.29 -6.01 1.49
CA THR A 68 -0.17 -5.53 2.30
C THR A 68 0.89 -6.62 2.46
N ASN A 69 2.15 -6.26 2.28
CA ASN A 69 3.32 -7.10 2.51
C ASN A 69 4.24 -6.41 3.54
N PHE A 70 4.45 -7.05 4.70
CA PHE A 70 5.23 -6.50 5.80
C PHE A 70 6.50 -7.30 6.02
N ALA A 71 7.65 -6.63 5.90
CA ALA A 71 8.96 -7.21 6.20
C ALA A 71 9.96 -6.09 6.57
N ALA A 72 11.23 -6.43 6.82
CA ALA A 72 12.27 -5.41 6.92
C ALA A 72 12.47 -4.69 5.57
N SER A 73 12.83 -3.39 5.61
CA SER A 73 12.90 -2.54 4.42
C SER A 73 13.81 -3.08 3.31
N ASN A 74 15.00 -3.61 3.66
CA ASN A 74 15.92 -4.17 2.67
C ASN A 74 15.39 -5.44 1.97
N PRO A 75 14.81 -6.46 2.65
CA PRO A 75 14.11 -7.57 2.00
C PRO A 75 13.00 -7.13 1.05
N LEU A 76 12.18 -6.13 1.44
CA LEU A 76 11.14 -5.58 0.55
C LEU A 76 11.74 -4.95 -0.71
N LEU A 77 12.81 -4.15 -0.55
CA LEU A 77 13.53 -3.59 -1.68
C LEU A 77 14.06 -4.68 -2.61
N LYS A 78 14.61 -5.77 -2.05
CA LYS A 78 15.11 -6.89 -2.84
C LYS A 78 13.98 -7.54 -3.66
N GLN A 79 12.81 -7.76 -3.05
CA GLN A 79 11.64 -8.28 -3.79
C GLN A 79 11.24 -7.37 -4.95
N MET A 80 11.26 -6.05 -4.74
CA MET A 80 10.99 -5.08 -5.82
C MET A 80 12.03 -5.17 -6.94
N GLN A 81 13.31 -5.34 -6.61
CA GLN A 81 14.40 -5.53 -7.58
C GLN A 81 14.24 -6.83 -8.37
N GLU A 82 13.66 -7.85 -7.77
CA GLU A 82 13.33 -9.14 -8.39
C GLU A 82 12.01 -9.10 -9.18
N GLY A 83 11.35 -7.93 -9.28
CA GLY A 83 10.15 -7.72 -10.09
C GLY A 83 8.83 -7.92 -9.35
N ALA A 84 8.81 -7.96 -8.03
CA ALA A 84 7.56 -7.99 -7.28
C ALA A 84 6.72 -6.73 -7.59
N PRO A 85 5.42 -6.87 -7.94
CA PRO A 85 4.55 -5.74 -8.20
C PRO A 85 4.26 -5.00 -6.88
N VAL A 86 4.63 -3.70 -6.83
CA VAL A 86 4.43 -2.84 -5.66
C VAL A 86 4.01 -1.46 -6.13
N ASP A 87 2.84 -1.01 -5.68
CA ASP A 87 2.32 0.33 -5.99
C ASP A 87 2.81 1.37 -4.97
N VAL A 88 2.94 0.95 -3.69
CA VAL A 88 3.41 1.82 -2.60
C VAL A 88 4.50 1.12 -1.81
N PHE A 89 5.65 1.77 -1.66
CA PHE A 89 6.76 1.32 -0.83
C PHE A 89 6.96 2.24 0.38
N ALA A 90 6.78 1.73 1.59
CA ALA A 90 6.96 2.45 2.84
C ALA A 90 8.16 1.90 3.64
N SER A 91 9.32 2.48 3.41
CA SER A 91 10.58 2.12 4.10
C SER A 91 10.68 2.78 5.49
N ALA A 92 11.31 2.10 6.43
CA ALA A 92 11.62 2.63 7.76
C ALA A 92 12.91 3.49 7.78
N ASP A 93 13.61 3.66 6.65
CA ASP A 93 14.86 4.42 6.61
C ASP A 93 15.12 5.05 5.24
N GLN A 94 15.90 6.13 5.25
CA GLN A 94 16.26 6.88 4.06
C GLN A 94 17.22 6.12 3.14
N GLU A 95 18.15 5.35 3.72
CA GLU A 95 19.17 4.64 2.93
C GLU A 95 18.52 3.63 1.97
N THR A 96 17.51 2.88 2.47
CA THR A 96 16.75 1.94 1.62
C THR A 96 15.95 2.67 0.55
N MET A 97 15.34 3.83 0.88
CA MET A 97 14.65 4.66 -0.10
C MET A 97 15.61 5.24 -1.16
N ASP A 98 16.82 5.65 -0.77
CA ASP A 98 17.84 6.10 -1.71
C ASP A 98 18.27 5.00 -2.68
N LYS A 99 18.40 3.76 -2.18
CA LYS A 99 18.67 2.58 -3.02
C LYS A 99 17.53 2.29 -3.99
N ALA A 100 16.27 2.37 -3.53
CA ALA A 100 15.10 2.19 -4.38
C ALA A 100 15.04 3.25 -5.49
N GLN A 101 15.35 4.50 -5.16
CA GLN A 101 15.38 5.61 -6.11
C GLN A 101 16.51 5.44 -7.12
N LYS A 102 17.73 5.09 -6.69
CA LYS A 102 18.87 4.82 -7.57
C LYS A 102 18.60 3.66 -8.53
N ALA A 103 17.85 2.66 -8.06
CA ALA A 103 17.41 1.53 -8.88
C ALA A 103 16.19 1.85 -9.77
N GLN A 104 15.70 3.10 -9.77
CA GLN A 104 14.55 3.56 -10.55
C GLN A 104 13.24 2.78 -10.25
N LEU A 105 13.11 2.26 -9.03
CA LEU A 105 11.93 1.49 -8.58
C LEU A 105 10.83 2.38 -8.01
N ILE A 106 11.11 3.65 -7.76
CA ILE A 106 10.15 4.65 -7.26
C ILE A 106 10.23 5.92 -8.09
N LYS A 107 9.13 6.64 -8.19
CA LYS A 107 9.06 7.98 -8.81
C LYS A 107 9.62 9.00 -7.82
N PRO A 108 10.73 9.70 -8.13
CA PRO A 108 11.36 10.63 -7.18
C PRO A 108 10.41 11.70 -6.64
N GLU A 109 9.52 12.21 -7.49
CA GLU A 109 8.53 13.23 -7.14
C GLU A 109 7.45 12.74 -6.16
N SER A 110 7.25 11.41 -6.06
CA SER A 110 6.29 10.82 -5.13
C SER A 110 6.88 10.54 -3.74
N ARG A 111 8.21 10.62 -3.60
CA ARG A 111 8.90 10.32 -2.34
C ARG A 111 8.61 11.39 -1.29
N LYS A 112 8.09 10.96 -0.12
CA LYS A 112 7.77 11.84 1.01
C LYS A 112 8.13 11.18 2.33
N ASN A 113 8.66 11.98 3.26
CA ASN A 113 8.76 11.60 4.65
C ASN A 113 7.40 11.87 5.31
N PHE A 114 6.74 10.84 5.82
CA PHE A 114 5.40 10.96 6.39
C PHE A 114 5.37 10.74 7.91
N VAL A 115 6.40 10.09 8.49
CA VAL A 115 6.57 9.89 9.93
C VAL A 115 8.05 9.95 10.30
N SER A 116 8.33 10.24 11.57
CA SER A 116 9.65 10.12 12.17
C SER A 116 9.60 9.17 13.37
N ASN A 117 10.75 8.62 13.75
CA ASN A 117 10.87 7.74 14.90
C ASN A 117 12.19 7.99 15.63
N THR A 118 12.28 7.53 16.88
CA THR A 118 13.48 7.62 17.71
C THR A 118 13.84 6.24 18.22
N VAL A 119 15.13 5.90 18.18
CA VAL A 119 15.65 4.67 18.80
C VAL A 119 15.67 4.85 20.30
N VAL A 120 15.05 3.91 21.00
CA VAL A 120 15.01 3.90 22.47
C VAL A 120 15.59 2.62 23.04
N LEU A 121 16.20 2.72 24.21
CA LEU A 121 16.61 1.57 25.00
C LEU A 121 15.45 1.14 25.88
N ILE A 122 15.07 -0.13 25.76
CA ILE A 122 14.10 -0.74 26.67
C ILE A 122 14.78 -1.78 27.57
N VAL A 123 14.31 -1.88 28.80
CA VAL A 123 14.75 -2.89 29.78
C VAL A 123 13.52 -3.56 30.38
N PRO A 124 13.62 -4.82 30.86
CA PRO A 124 12.54 -5.45 31.60
C PRO A 124 12.13 -4.60 32.79
N ALA A 125 10.83 -4.56 33.11
CA ALA A 125 10.28 -3.72 34.17
C ALA A 125 10.98 -3.97 35.54
N GLN A 126 11.35 -5.21 35.82
CA GLN A 126 12.11 -5.63 37.00
C GLN A 126 13.61 -5.73 36.75
N GLY A 127 14.09 -5.28 35.58
CA GLY A 127 15.49 -5.36 35.20
C GLY A 127 16.33 -4.21 35.73
N LYS A 128 17.66 -4.37 35.56
CA LYS A 128 18.63 -3.31 35.88
C LYS A 128 18.37 -2.09 34.98
N LYS A 129 18.23 -0.93 35.61
CA LYS A 129 18.10 0.36 34.90
C LYS A 129 19.48 0.84 34.46
N PHE A 130 19.55 1.48 33.31
CA PHE A 130 20.75 2.13 32.77
C PHE A 130 20.44 3.62 32.58
N GLY A 131 21.34 4.48 33.11
CA GLY A 131 21.18 5.92 33.00
C GLY A 131 21.74 6.51 31.71
N SER A 132 22.56 5.75 30.98
CA SER A 132 23.17 6.16 29.71
C SER A 132 23.50 4.96 28.84
N LEU A 133 23.73 5.20 27.55
CA LEU A 133 24.20 4.16 26.59
C LEU A 133 25.56 3.60 27.00
N ALA A 134 26.46 4.43 27.56
CA ALA A 134 27.77 3.98 28.03
C ALA A 134 27.70 2.92 29.14
N GLU A 135 26.63 2.92 29.93
CA GLU A 135 26.39 1.92 30.97
C GLU A 135 26.02 0.53 30.44
N LEU A 136 25.67 0.42 29.15
CA LEU A 136 25.35 -0.86 28.52
C LEU A 136 26.51 -1.84 28.56
N LYS A 137 27.75 -1.37 28.73
CA LYS A 137 28.94 -2.22 29.03
C LYS A 137 28.74 -3.12 30.26
N LYS A 138 27.83 -2.77 31.17
CA LYS A 138 27.48 -3.53 32.37
C LYS A 138 26.34 -4.52 32.14
N ALA A 139 25.75 -4.57 30.94
CA ALA A 139 24.68 -5.48 30.60
C ALA A 139 25.25 -6.87 30.28
N GLN A 140 24.61 -7.92 30.81
CA GLN A 140 24.99 -9.31 30.51
C GLN A 140 24.59 -9.71 29.08
N ARG A 141 23.50 -9.16 28.57
CA ARG A 141 22.97 -9.45 27.24
C ARG A 141 22.25 -8.21 26.67
N ILE A 142 22.50 -7.93 25.40
CA ILE A 142 21.87 -6.86 24.66
C ILE A 142 21.28 -7.49 23.40
N ALA A 143 19.99 -7.27 23.14
CA ALA A 143 19.33 -7.67 21.89
C ALA A 143 19.26 -6.46 20.96
N VAL A 144 19.73 -6.63 19.74
CA VAL A 144 19.72 -5.60 18.69
C VAL A 144 19.26 -6.21 17.37
N GLY A 145 18.74 -5.39 16.49
CA GLY A 145 18.48 -5.81 15.11
C GLY A 145 19.80 -6.01 14.35
N SER A 146 19.80 -6.89 13.32
CA SER A 146 20.97 -7.03 12.43
C SER A 146 21.17 -5.74 11.63
N PRO A 147 22.36 -5.10 11.71
CA PRO A 147 22.66 -3.89 10.92
C PRO A 147 22.59 -4.10 9.39
N GLU A 148 22.79 -5.34 8.93
CA GLU A 148 22.81 -5.68 7.51
C GLU A 148 21.38 -5.75 6.91
N SER A 149 20.40 -6.12 7.72
CA SER A 149 19.05 -6.44 7.23
C SER A 149 17.96 -5.49 7.71
N VAL A 150 18.09 -4.91 8.90
CA VAL A 150 17.03 -4.04 9.45
C VAL A 150 17.53 -2.65 9.83
N PRO A 151 16.74 -1.59 9.53
CA PRO A 151 17.13 -0.20 9.81
C PRO A 151 17.46 0.05 11.28
N VAL A 152 16.68 -0.48 12.21
CA VAL A 152 16.91 -0.30 13.65
C VAL A 152 18.29 -0.82 14.08
N GLY A 153 18.80 -1.87 13.42
CA GLY A 153 20.14 -2.39 13.69
C GLY A 153 21.23 -1.38 13.33
N ARG A 154 21.12 -0.73 12.18
CA ARG A 154 22.04 0.36 11.75
C ARG A 154 22.00 1.54 12.70
N TYR A 155 20.83 2.03 13.02
CA TYR A 155 20.64 3.15 13.95
C TYR A 155 21.18 2.83 15.36
N THR A 156 20.95 1.61 15.85
CA THR A 156 21.52 1.15 17.14
C THR A 156 23.04 1.13 17.10
N ARG A 157 23.64 0.55 16.05
CA ARG A 157 25.08 0.53 15.87
C ARG A 157 25.66 1.95 15.87
N ASP A 158 25.04 2.86 15.15
CA ASP A 158 25.51 4.24 15.01
C ASP A 158 25.35 5.01 16.34
N ALA A 159 24.25 4.82 17.05
CA ALA A 159 24.06 5.37 18.41
C ALA A 159 25.10 4.83 19.41
N LEU A 160 25.42 3.55 19.36
CA LEU A 160 26.43 2.93 20.23
C LEU A 160 27.88 3.39 19.92
N LYS A 161 28.16 3.76 18.66
CA LYS A 161 29.47 4.33 18.29
C LYS A 161 29.65 5.77 18.78
N SER A 162 28.52 6.48 18.96
CA SER A 162 28.51 7.89 19.39
C SER A 162 28.50 8.06 20.91
N ALA A 163 28.35 6.95 21.68
CA ALA A 163 28.24 6.95 23.13
C ALA A 163 29.56 6.55 23.81
#